data_204738d16aec8bd0153509542b38cc9c
#
_entry.id   204738d16aec8bd0153509542b38cc9c
#
_cell.length_a   1.000
_cell.length_b   1.000
_cell.length_c   1.000
_cell.angle_alpha   90.00
_cell.angle_beta   90.00
_cell.angle_gamma   90.00
#
_symmetry.space_group_name_H-M   'P 1'
#
loop_
_entity.id
_entity.type
_entity.pdbx_description
1 polymer ?
#
loop_
_entity_poly.entity_id
_entity_poly.type
_entity_poly.pdbx_seq_one_letter_code
_entity_poly.pdbx_strand_id
1 'polypeptide(L)'
;MDYSKLEILLILITGYTLIRFISLKKQLRKIEKQVYFKERINISLNDKDIEKLAETINNNMRENKQIEIDIIKREERLKQNISDIAHDLRTPLSSIMGYITLLDNCTEKERKEYINIIQRKSEELNLLINNFYEVSLLDNSSLKIDITSIDIVQVIMDIVISNYALIKNNKIEINNRVPEKQIKIYGEEITCKRIIQNLVSNSIKYSTGYISIELDEFENEVVFTIKNNVSNLKESDIEHLFERFYTVDKSRNRSGSGLGLYIVKLLLNKIGGEVKNITLEDSILSISIMFKSFIKLD
;
A
#
# COMPACT_ATOMS: atom_id res chain seq x y z
N MET A 1 44.36 19.42 66.81
CA MET A 1 44.08 19.03 65.37
C MET A 1 45.06 19.81 64.52
N ASP A 2 45.96 19.14 63.79
CA ASP A 2 47.06 19.77 63.06
C ASP A 2 46.51 20.65 61.90
N TYR A 3 46.59 21.94 62.06
CA TYR A 3 46.19 22.93 61.03
C TYR A 3 46.88 22.69 59.70
N SER A 4 48.13 22.23 59.72
CA SER A 4 48.92 21.90 58.51
C SER A 4 48.32 20.71 57.70
N LYS A 5 47.71 19.74 58.35
CA LYS A 5 47.03 18.59 57.70
C LYS A 5 45.71 19.02 57.02
N LEU A 6 45.01 20.00 57.63
CA LEU A 6 43.77 20.55 57.08
C LEU A 6 44.04 21.35 55.82
N GLU A 7 45.10 22.18 55.78
CA GLU A 7 45.54 22.97 54.63
C GLU A 7 45.96 22.07 53.46
N ILE A 8 46.73 21.02 53.72
CA ILE A 8 47.14 20.04 52.70
C ILE A 8 45.90 19.34 52.11
N LEU A 9 44.95 18.93 52.95
CA LEU A 9 43.72 18.29 52.48
C LEU A 9 42.89 19.25 51.60
N LEU A 10 42.80 20.52 51.99
CA LEU A 10 42.08 21.55 51.19
C LEU A 10 42.71 21.79 49.84
N ILE A 11 44.05 21.83 49.76
CA ILE A 11 44.81 21.97 48.50
C ILE A 11 44.58 20.73 47.62
N LEU A 12 44.57 19.54 48.16
CA LEU A 12 44.32 18.32 47.39
C LEU A 12 42.88 18.27 46.83
N ILE A 13 41.88 18.66 47.62
CA ILE A 13 40.47 18.73 47.21
C ILE A 13 40.31 19.78 46.12
N THR A 14 40.87 20.99 46.27
CA THR A 14 40.79 22.06 45.25
C THR A 14 41.53 21.66 43.97
N GLY A 15 42.68 21.01 44.08
CA GLY A 15 43.42 20.49 42.93
C GLY A 15 42.60 19.41 42.17
N TYR A 16 42.02 18.48 42.90
CA TYR A 16 41.17 17.43 42.33
C TYR A 16 39.92 18.02 41.60
N THR A 17 39.21 18.97 42.24
CA THR A 17 38.04 19.59 41.67
C THR A 17 38.39 20.41 40.41
N LEU A 18 39.51 21.07 40.39
CA LEU A 18 39.99 21.84 39.24
C LEU A 18 40.31 20.91 38.06
N ILE A 19 41.04 19.81 38.29
CA ILE A 19 41.35 18.81 37.26
C ILE A 19 40.04 18.19 36.68
N ARG A 20 39.11 17.84 37.53
CA ARG A 20 37.83 17.29 37.13
C ARG A 20 37.01 18.28 36.29
N PHE A 21 37.00 19.55 36.65
CA PHE A 21 36.35 20.65 35.93
C PHE A 21 36.93 20.84 34.54
N ILE A 22 38.27 20.88 34.42
CA ILE A 22 38.96 21.00 33.12
C ILE A 22 38.63 19.80 32.20
N SER A 23 38.67 18.60 32.77
CA SER A 23 38.34 17.36 32.06
C SER A 23 36.89 17.36 31.54
N LEU A 24 35.94 17.80 32.37
CA LEU A 24 34.53 17.93 32.01
C LEU A 24 34.32 18.93 30.84
N LYS A 25 35.00 20.11 30.92
CA LYS A 25 34.92 21.13 29.88
C LYS A 25 35.49 20.63 28.55
N LYS A 26 36.58 19.85 28.59
CA LYS A 26 37.15 19.21 27.38
C LYS A 26 36.20 18.18 26.75
N GLN A 27 35.51 17.42 27.55
CA GLN A 27 34.53 16.46 27.04
C GLN A 27 33.29 17.12 26.44
N LEU A 28 32.74 18.15 27.10
CA LEU A 28 31.62 18.88 26.55
C LEU A 28 31.93 19.47 25.16
N ARG A 29 33.13 20.04 24.96
CA ARG A 29 33.57 20.49 23.64
C ARG A 29 33.73 19.38 22.61
N LYS A 30 34.11 18.18 23.06
CA LYS A 30 34.19 16.99 22.19
C LYS A 30 32.79 16.53 21.77
N ILE A 31 31.85 16.49 22.70
CA ILE A 31 30.43 16.15 22.43
C ILE A 31 29.85 17.16 21.46
N GLU A 32 30.03 18.46 21.68
CA GLU A 32 29.54 19.52 20.79
C GLU A 32 30.05 19.32 19.34
N LYS A 33 31.33 19.02 19.16
CA LYS A 33 31.91 18.70 17.84
C LYS A 33 31.27 17.44 17.22
N GLN A 34 31.14 16.37 18.01
CA GLN A 34 30.56 15.12 17.51
C GLN A 34 29.08 15.27 17.09
N VAL A 35 28.29 16.06 17.87
CA VAL A 35 26.91 16.41 17.49
C VAL A 35 26.88 17.24 16.20
N TYR A 36 27.75 18.24 16.08
CA TYR A 36 27.83 19.09 14.89
C TYR A 36 28.14 18.30 13.60
N PHE A 37 29.05 17.33 13.69
CA PHE A 37 29.40 16.46 12.56
C PHE A 37 28.50 15.22 12.41
N LYS A 38 27.40 15.11 13.17
CA LYS A 38 26.50 13.94 13.19
C LYS A 38 27.23 12.61 13.48
N GLU A 39 28.33 12.66 14.22
CA GLU A 39 29.10 11.49 14.62
C GLU A 39 28.57 10.90 15.93
N ARG A 40 28.74 9.58 16.12
CA ARG A 40 28.37 8.91 17.36
C ARG A 40 29.17 9.50 18.54
N ILE A 41 28.46 9.91 19.58
CA ILE A 41 29.07 10.44 20.80
C ILE A 41 29.70 9.28 21.59
N ASN A 42 31.04 9.40 21.79
CA ASN A 42 31.80 8.48 22.63
C ASN A 42 32.35 9.23 23.87
N ILE A 43 31.99 8.73 25.05
CA ILE A 43 32.40 9.32 26.34
C ILE A 43 33.55 8.50 26.93
N SER A 44 34.51 9.19 27.52
CA SER A 44 35.67 8.60 28.20
C SER A 44 35.71 8.90 29.71
N LEU A 45 34.76 9.68 30.21
CA LEU A 45 34.63 9.94 31.67
C LEU A 45 33.58 9.02 32.28
N ASN A 46 33.88 8.48 33.43
CA ASN A 46 32.97 7.65 34.22
C ASN A 46 32.00 8.57 35.01
N ASP A 47 31.09 9.24 34.28
CA ASP A 47 30.05 10.11 34.83
C ASP A 47 28.70 9.69 34.25
N LYS A 48 27.86 9.10 35.11
CA LYS A 48 26.60 8.48 34.75
C LYS A 48 25.60 9.45 34.08
N ASP A 49 25.62 10.73 34.46
CA ASP A 49 24.70 11.72 33.89
C ASP A 49 25.10 12.10 32.48
N ILE A 50 26.41 12.21 32.22
CA ILE A 50 26.94 12.48 30.88
C ILE A 50 26.76 11.27 29.96
N GLU A 51 26.94 10.04 30.48
CA GLU A 51 26.67 8.82 29.74
C GLU A 51 25.20 8.74 29.29
N LYS A 52 24.26 8.99 30.22
CA LYS A 52 22.82 9.00 29.92
C LYS A 52 22.46 10.09 28.90
N LEU A 53 23.05 11.28 29.01
CA LEU A 53 22.84 12.36 28.05
C LEU A 53 23.35 11.96 26.65
N ALA A 54 24.54 11.38 26.57
CA ALA A 54 25.10 10.93 25.29
C ALA A 54 24.30 9.80 24.65
N GLU A 55 23.80 8.87 25.45
CA GLU A 55 22.93 7.80 24.98
C GLU A 55 21.63 8.38 24.40
N THR A 56 21.01 9.33 25.11
CA THR A 56 19.79 10.00 24.63
C THR A 56 20.04 10.74 23.30
N ILE A 57 21.15 11.47 23.20
CA ILE A 57 21.50 12.17 21.95
C ILE A 57 21.80 11.18 20.83
N ASN A 58 22.53 10.09 21.09
CA ASN A 58 22.83 9.08 20.09
C ASN A 58 21.55 8.37 19.59
N ASN A 59 20.57 8.12 20.45
CA ASN A 59 19.29 7.53 20.08
C ASN A 59 18.49 8.50 19.20
N ASN A 60 18.38 9.76 19.59
CA ASN A 60 17.72 10.78 18.76
C ASN A 60 18.41 10.96 17.38
N MET A 61 19.74 10.90 17.33
CA MET A 61 20.48 10.95 16.06
C MET A 61 20.19 9.75 15.17
N ARG A 62 20.03 8.55 15.74
CA ARG A 62 19.64 7.33 15.00
C ARG A 62 18.23 7.44 14.46
N GLU A 63 17.28 7.86 15.30
CA GLU A 63 15.89 8.08 14.89
C GLU A 63 15.79 9.11 13.76
N ASN A 64 16.45 10.25 13.89
CA ASN A 64 16.48 11.27 12.84
C ASN A 64 17.09 10.76 11.52
N LYS A 65 18.16 9.98 11.60
CA LYS A 65 18.75 9.34 10.43
C LYS A 65 17.80 8.34 9.76
N GLN A 66 17.06 7.57 10.56
CA GLN A 66 16.07 6.64 10.04
C GLN A 66 14.93 7.39 9.35
N ILE A 67 14.44 8.47 9.94
CA ILE A 67 13.42 9.33 9.34
C ILE A 67 13.92 9.92 8.01
N GLU A 68 15.16 10.40 7.95
CA GLU A 68 15.78 10.95 6.72
C GLU A 68 15.83 9.88 5.60
N ILE A 69 16.24 8.65 5.94
CA ILE A 69 16.26 7.51 5.00
C ILE A 69 14.84 7.19 4.51
N ASP A 70 13.86 7.19 5.40
CA ASP A 70 12.48 6.88 5.04
C ASP A 70 11.86 7.97 4.15
N ILE A 71 12.21 9.24 4.39
CA ILE A 71 11.82 10.37 3.51
C ILE A 71 12.40 10.19 2.11
N ILE A 72 13.70 9.91 2.00
CA ILE A 72 14.37 9.70 0.70
C ILE A 72 13.72 8.54 -0.05
N LYS A 73 13.49 7.40 0.63
CA LYS A 73 12.79 6.25 0.03
C LYS A 73 11.37 6.58 -0.44
N ARG A 74 10.64 7.41 0.32
CA ARG A 74 9.30 7.87 -0.09
C ARG A 74 9.36 8.77 -1.32
N GLU A 75 10.34 9.67 -1.38
CA GLU A 75 10.54 10.56 -2.52
C GLU A 75 10.91 9.78 -3.80
N GLU A 76 11.82 8.80 -3.68
CA GLU A 76 12.19 7.91 -4.80
C GLU A 76 10.97 7.11 -5.30
N ARG A 77 10.19 6.53 -4.38
CA ARG A 77 8.94 5.83 -4.73
C ARG A 77 7.93 6.76 -5.40
N LEU A 78 7.81 7.99 -4.95
CA LEU A 78 6.92 8.98 -5.57
C LEU A 78 7.36 9.31 -7.02
N LYS A 79 8.65 9.54 -7.23
CA LYS A 79 9.22 9.77 -8.58
C LYS A 79 8.98 8.58 -9.50
N GLN A 80 9.21 7.36 -9.02
CA GLN A 80 8.94 6.14 -9.78
C GLN A 80 7.46 6.03 -10.15
N ASN A 81 6.57 6.24 -9.17
CA ASN A 81 5.12 6.20 -9.38
C ASN A 81 4.65 7.19 -10.45
N ILE A 82 5.18 8.44 -10.43
CA ILE A 82 4.85 9.46 -11.44
C ILE A 82 5.34 9.01 -12.83
N SER A 83 6.52 8.43 -12.91
CA SER A 83 7.07 7.90 -14.16
C SER A 83 6.22 6.78 -14.75
N ASP A 84 5.80 5.83 -13.90
CA ASP A 84 4.98 4.69 -14.30
C ASP A 84 3.59 5.16 -14.80
N ILE A 85 2.96 6.12 -14.09
CA ILE A 85 1.70 6.74 -14.51
C ILE A 85 1.85 7.42 -15.88
N ALA A 86 2.89 8.23 -16.04
CA ALA A 86 3.12 8.94 -17.30
C ALA A 86 3.32 7.97 -18.47
N HIS A 87 3.99 6.84 -18.23
CA HIS A 87 4.16 5.77 -19.21
C HIS A 87 2.80 5.14 -19.59
N ASP A 88 2.01 4.76 -18.57
CA ASP A 88 0.73 4.07 -18.76
C ASP A 88 -0.35 4.96 -19.43
N LEU A 89 -0.32 6.27 -19.17
CA LEU A 89 -1.18 7.24 -19.85
C LEU A 89 -0.72 7.48 -21.29
N ARG A 90 0.59 7.48 -21.56
CA ARG A 90 1.14 7.72 -22.90
C ARG A 90 0.74 6.63 -23.89
N THR A 91 0.70 5.37 -23.45
CA THR A 91 0.42 4.22 -24.34
C THR A 91 -0.96 4.30 -25.00
N PRO A 92 -2.10 4.40 -24.27
CA PRO A 92 -3.41 4.57 -24.89
C PRO A 92 -3.53 5.87 -25.66
N LEU A 93 -2.93 6.97 -25.18
CA LEU A 93 -2.93 8.26 -25.86
C LEU A 93 -2.23 8.20 -27.22
N SER A 94 -1.05 7.58 -27.28
CA SER A 94 -0.32 7.40 -28.55
C SER A 94 -1.09 6.51 -29.53
N SER A 95 -1.79 5.48 -29.02
CA SER A 95 -2.67 4.65 -29.85
C SER A 95 -3.83 5.45 -30.42
N ILE A 96 -4.52 6.26 -29.59
CA ILE A 96 -5.62 7.16 -30.06
C ILE A 96 -5.11 8.09 -31.16
N MET A 97 -3.99 8.78 -30.92
CA MET A 97 -3.42 9.71 -31.90
C MET A 97 -3.02 8.99 -33.19
N GLY A 98 -2.43 7.81 -33.11
CA GLY A 98 -2.09 7.00 -34.30
C GLY A 98 -3.31 6.62 -35.12
N TYR A 99 -4.39 6.15 -34.52
CA TYR A 99 -5.61 5.81 -35.23
C TYR A 99 -6.35 7.02 -35.80
N ILE A 100 -6.30 8.18 -35.11
CA ILE A 100 -6.84 9.45 -35.67
C ILE A 100 -6.11 9.81 -36.95
N THR A 101 -4.78 9.70 -37.01
CA THR A 101 -4.03 9.98 -38.26
C THR A 101 -4.38 9.04 -39.40
N LEU A 102 -4.73 7.77 -39.10
CA LEU A 102 -5.14 6.79 -40.10
C LEU A 102 -6.55 7.04 -40.66
N LEU A 103 -7.42 7.82 -39.98
CA LEU A 103 -8.77 8.12 -40.42
C LEU A 103 -8.81 8.93 -41.71
N ASP A 104 -7.76 9.68 -42.03
CA ASP A 104 -7.70 10.54 -43.22
C ASP A 104 -7.61 9.72 -44.53
N ASN A 105 -7.04 8.51 -44.48
CA ASN A 105 -6.78 7.67 -45.66
C ASN A 105 -7.25 6.22 -45.47
N CYS A 106 -8.50 6.02 -45.01
CA CYS A 106 -9.03 4.68 -44.75
C CYS A 106 -10.36 4.45 -45.49
N THR A 107 -10.70 3.18 -45.71
CA THR A 107 -11.99 2.74 -46.18
C THR A 107 -13.08 2.91 -45.11
N GLU A 108 -14.37 2.94 -45.53
CA GLU A 108 -15.50 3.04 -44.57
C GLU A 108 -15.53 1.88 -43.54
N LYS A 109 -15.06 0.70 -43.92
CA LYS A 109 -14.96 -0.44 -43.00
C LYS A 109 -13.86 -0.20 -41.94
N GLU A 110 -12.69 0.21 -42.37
CA GLU A 110 -11.57 0.54 -41.51
C GLU A 110 -11.88 1.73 -40.59
N ARG A 111 -12.61 2.74 -41.12
CA ARG A 111 -13.06 3.91 -40.35
C ARG A 111 -13.88 3.49 -39.14
N LYS A 112 -14.85 2.59 -39.29
CA LYS A 112 -15.65 2.07 -38.18
C LYS A 112 -14.79 1.33 -37.16
N GLU A 113 -13.84 0.53 -37.63
CA GLU A 113 -12.91 -0.21 -36.77
C GLU A 113 -12.01 0.75 -35.97
N TYR A 114 -11.42 1.75 -36.62
CA TYR A 114 -10.54 2.74 -35.97
C TYR A 114 -11.30 3.57 -34.94
N ILE A 115 -12.52 4.01 -35.25
CA ILE A 115 -13.37 4.72 -34.29
C ILE A 115 -13.66 3.86 -33.07
N ASN A 116 -13.97 2.57 -33.23
CA ASN A 116 -14.19 1.65 -32.10
C ASN A 116 -12.91 1.46 -31.25
N ILE A 117 -11.74 1.43 -31.91
CA ILE A 117 -10.48 1.33 -31.19
C ILE A 117 -10.21 2.61 -30.37
N ILE A 118 -10.41 3.78 -31.00
CA ILE A 118 -10.26 5.10 -30.38
C ILE A 118 -11.17 5.19 -29.14
N GLN A 119 -12.45 4.83 -29.30
CA GLN A 119 -13.42 4.86 -28.20
C GLN A 119 -12.96 3.97 -27.05
N ARG A 120 -12.63 2.71 -27.31
CA ARG A 120 -12.14 1.76 -26.29
C ARG A 120 -10.88 2.27 -25.59
N LYS A 121 -9.93 2.87 -26.34
CA LYS A 121 -8.70 3.41 -25.74
C LYS A 121 -8.95 4.69 -24.94
N SER A 122 -9.96 5.48 -25.29
CA SER A 122 -10.39 6.64 -24.52
C SER A 122 -11.05 6.23 -23.19
N GLU A 123 -11.88 5.17 -23.21
CA GLU A 123 -12.48 4.59 -22.00
C GLU A 123 -11.41 4.01 -21.08
N GLU A 124 -10.41 3.31 -21.64
CA GLU A 124 -9.25 2.81 -20.90
C GLU A 124 -8.47 3.94 -20.21
N LEU A 125 -8.19 5.02 -20.95
CA LEU A 125 -7.49 6.20 -20.41
C LEU A 125 -8.29 6.87 -19.29
N ASN A 126 -9.60 7.02 -19.46
CA ASN A 126 -10.47 7.61 -18.44
C ASN A 126 -10.49 6.75 -17.14
N LEU A 127 -10.53 5.43 -17.28
CA LEU A 127 -10.44 4.51 -16.14
C LEU A 127 -9.09 4.65 -15.39
N LEU A 128 -7.98 4.79 -16.12
CA LEU A 128 -6.66 5.01 -15.53
C LEU A 128 -6.60 6.31 -14.72
N ILE A 129 -7.12 7.41 -15.29
CA ILE A 129 -7.17 8.72 -14.62
C ILE A 129 -8.02 8.64 -13.36
N ASN A 130 -9.20 8.02 -13.42
CA ASN A 130 -10.10 7.88 -12.27
C ASN A 130 -9.47 7.05 -11.15
N ASN A 131 -8.81 5.93 -11.49
CA ASN A 131 -8.11 5.10 -10.54
C ASN A 131 -6.95 5.85 -9.86
N PHE A 132 -6.21 6.65 -10.64
CA PHE A 132 -5.13 7.48 -10.09
C PHE A 132 -5.65 8.56 -9.15
N TYR A 133 -6.71 9.26 -9.55
CA TYR A 133 -7.35 10.28 -8.73
C TYR A 133 -7.84 9.69 -7.40
N GLU A 134 -8.47 8.51 -7.46
CA GLU A 134 -8.93 7.80 -6.26
C GLU A 134 -7.77 7.43 -5.33
N VAL A 135 -6.71 6.82 -5.85
CA VAL A 135 -5.53 6.47 -5.04
C VAL A 135 -4.97 7.72 -4.36
N SER A 136 -4.90 8.85 -5.09
CA SER A 136 -4.46 10.13 -4.52
C SER A 136 -5.35 10.63 -3.38
N LEU A 137 -6.66 10.42 -3.47
CA LEU A 137 -7.61 10.75 -2.39
C LEU A 137 -7.49 9.79 -1.21
N LEU A 138 -7.34 8.49 -1.48
CA LEU A 138 -7.26 7.45 -0.46
C LEU A 138 -5.95 7.48 0.34
N ASP A 139 -4.84 7.88 -0.27
CA ASP A 139 -3.56 8.10 0.41
C ASP A 139 -3.64 9.26 1.43
N ASN A 140 -4.59 10.18 1.26
CA ASN A 140 -4.86 11.23 2.26
C ASN A 140 -5.65 10.65 3.45
N SER A 141 -5.05 10.69 4.64
CA SER A 141 -5.65 10.19 5.90
C SER A 141 -6.91 10.93 6.35
N SER A 142 -7.27 12.05 5.69
CA SER A 142 -8.37 12.95 6.09
C SER A 142 -9.75 12.51 5.58
N LEU A 143 -9.86 11.56 4.66
CA LEU A 143 -11.15 11.04 4.20
C LEU A 143 -11.81 10.24 5.33
N LYS A 144 -12.86 10.79 5.92
CA LYS A 144 -13.75 10.09 6.85
C LYS A 144 -14.72 9.26 6.02
N ILE A 145 -14.78 7.98 6.28
CA ILE A 145 -15.75 7.04 5.73
C ILE A 145 -16.84 6.85 6.77
N ASP A 146 -18.10 7.03 6.39
CA ASP A 146 -19.23 6.78 7.26
C ASP A 146 -19.49 5.26 7.36
N ILE A 147 -18.97 4.66 8.41
CA ILE A 147 -19.10 3.22 8.65
C ILE A 147 -20.50 2.94 9.18
N THR A 148 -21.24 2.13 8.42
CA THR A 148 -22.61 1.68 8.74
C THR A 148 -22.70 0.16 8.68
N SER A 149 -23.90 -0.39 8.95
CA SER A 149 -24.20 -1.81 8.80
C SER A 149 -24.58 -2.12 7.36
N ILE A 150 -23.78 -2.93 6.67
CA ILE A 150 -23.96 -3.28 5.25
C ILE A 150 -24.24 -4.78 5.11
N ASP A 151 -25.22 -5.13 4.28
CA ASP A 151 -25.42 -6.51 3.86
C ASP A 151 -24.44 -6.86 2.72
N ILE A 152 -23.36 -7.56 3.05
CA ILE A 152 -22.32 -7.89 2.09
C ILE A 152 -22.77 -8.95 1.07
N VAL A 153 -23.73 -9.82 1.42
CA VAL A 153 -24.29 -10.81 0.50
C VAL A 153 -24.97 -10.11 -0.68
N GLN A 154 -25.80 -9.12 -0.40
CA GLN A 154 -26.45 -8.33 -1.45
C GLN A 154 -25.45 -7.63 -2.34
N VAL A 155 -24.41 -6.99 -1.77
CA VAL A 155 -23.32 -6.33 -2.52
C VAL A 155 -22.62 -7.29 -3.48
N ILE A 156 -22.29 -8.50 -3.00
CA ILE A 156 -21.63 -9.52 -3.84
C ILE A 156 -22.54 -9.96 -4.97
N MET A 157 -23.80 -10.29 -4.65
CA MET A 157 -24.75 -10.76 -5.65
C MET A 157 -25.04 -9.73 -6.73
N ASP A 158 -25.22 -8.46 -6.38
CA ASP A 158 -25.43 -7.37 -7.34
C ASP A 158 -24.25 -7.28 -8.33
N ILE A 159 -23.02 -7.41 -7.83
CA ILE A 159 -21.81 -7.36 -8.66
C ILE A 159 -21.67 -8.59 -9.54
N VAL A 160 -21.96 -9.79 -9.04
CA VAL A 160 -21.92 -11.03 -9.83
C VAL A 160 -22.97 -10.97 -10.95
N ILE A 161 -24.19 -10.54 -10.64
CA ILE A 161 -25.26 -10.39 -11.63
C ILE A 161 -24.90 -9.36 -12.70
N SER A 162 -24.38 -8.20 -12.30
CA SER A 162 -23.99 -7.14 -13.26
C SER A 162 -22.87 -7.58 -14.22
N ASN A 163 -22.02 -8.52 -13.79
CA ASN A 163 -20.92 -9.07 -14.61
C ASN A 163 -21.29 -10.38 -15.32
N TYR A 164 -22.52 -10.89 -15.17
CA TYR A 164 -22.90 -12.19 -15.72
C TYR A 164 -22.72 -12.31 -17.24
N ALA A 165 -23.05 -11.25 -17.99
CA ALA A 165 -22.85 -11.22 -19.44
C ALA A 165 -21.37 -11.36 -19.83
N LEU A 166 -20.47 -10.69 -19.09
CA LEU A 166 -19.01 -10.78 -19.33
C LEU A 166 -18.49 -12.19 -18.99
N ILE A 167 -18.92 -12.76 -17.88
CA ILE A 167 -18.56 -14.11 -17.45
C ILE A 167 -18.97 -15.13 -18.54
N LYS A 168 -20.21 -15.05 -19.01
CA LYS A 168 -20.73 -15.91 -20.06
C LYS A 168 -20.02 -15.75 -21.40
N ASN A 169 -19.76 -14.51 -21.82
CA ASN A 169 -19.07 -14.22 -23.09
C ASN A 169 -17.62 -14.74 -23.08
N ASN A 170 -16.96 -14.70 -21.93
CA ASN A 170 -15.61 -15.23 -21.73
C ASN A 170 -15.60 -16.75 -21.46
N LYS A 171 -16.76 -17.43 -21.47
CA LYS A 171 -16.90 -18.86 -21.19
C LYS A 171 -16.31 -19.28 -19.86
N ILE A 172 -16.44 -18.44 -18.84
CA ILE A 172 -15.94 -18.69 -17.49
C ILE A 172 -17.00 -19.48 -16.71
N GLU A 173 -16.59 -20.61 -16.15
CA GLU A 173 -17.39 -21.36 -15.18
C GLU A 173 -17.35 -20.64 -13.84
N ILE A 174 -18.51 -20.33 -13.26
CA ILE A 174 -18.60 -19.68 -11.95
C ILE A 174 -19.16 -20.65 -10.91
N ASN A 175 -18.43 -20.85 -9.83
CA ASN A 175 -18.86 -21.56 -8.63
C ASN A 175 -19.18 -20.55 -7.54
N ASN A 176 -20.47 -20.35 -7.24
CA ASN A 176 -20.92 -19.41 -6.23
C ASN A 176 -21.30 -20.12 -4.94
N ARG A 177 -20.56 -19.88 -3.86
CA ARG A 177 -20.78 -20.40 -2.50
C ARG A 177 -21.10 -19.29 -1.51
N VAL A 178 -21.79 -18.25 -1.97
CA VAL A 178 -22.27 -17.17 -1.10
C VAL A 178 -23.59 -17.64 -0.46
N PRO A 179 -23.73 -17.58 0.89
CA PRO A 179 -24.97 -17.96 1.57
C PRO A 179 -26.16 -17.11 1.14
N GLU A 180 -27.39 -17.68 1.17
CA GLU A 180 -28.61 -16.92 0.87
C GLU A 180 -29.05 -16.00 2.03
N LYS A 181 -28.55 -16.25 3.27
CA LYS A 181 -28.86 -15.44 4.45
C LYS A 181 -28.13 -14.09 4.42
N GLN A 182 -28.74 -13.08 4.99
CA GLN A 182 -28.08 -11.79 5.18
C GLN A 182 -26.86 -11.93 6.11
N ILE A 183 -25.73 -11.35 5.71
CA ILE A 183 -24.54 -11.24 6.54
C ILE A 183 -24.15 -9.78 6.61
N LYS A 184 -24.17 -9.22 7.83
CA LYS A 184 -23.91 -7.81 8.06
C LYS A 184 -22.47 -7.55 8.48
N ILE A 185 -21.84 -6.54 7.87
CA ILE A 185 -20.48 -6.09 8.17
C ILE A 185 -20.49 -4.61 8.54
N TYR A 186 -19.43 -4.17 9.22
CA TYR A 186 -19.12 -2.74 9.35
C TYR A 186 -18.46 -2.25 8.06
N GLY A 187 -19.04 -1.25 7.40
CA GLY A 187 -18.49 -0.67 6.19
C GLY A 187 -19.28 0.50 5.65
N GLU A 188 -18.89 0.98 4.49
CA GLU A 188 -19.66 1.91 3.66
C GLU A 188 -20.03 1.18 2.36
N GLU A 189 -21.27 1.31 1.91
CA GLU A 189 -21.79 0.53 0.77
C GLU A 189 -20.97 0.76 -0.51
N ILE A 190 -20.66 2.02 -0.81
CA ILE A 190 -19.87 2.39 -2.00
C ILE A 190 -18.47 1.78 -1.92
N THR A 191 -17.84 1.85 -0.75
CA THR A 191 -16.51 1.28 -0.50
C THR A 191 -16.51 -0.24 -0.64
N CYS A 192 -17.51 -0.93 -0.04
CA CYS A 192 -17.66 -2.38 -0.16
C CYS A 192 -17.92 -2.82 -1.60
N LYS A 193 -18.83 -2.14 -2.33
CA LYS A 193 -19.08 -2.38 -3.75
C LYS A 193 -17.79 -2.27 -4.56
N ARG A 194 -16.97 -1.26 -4.30
CA ARG A 194 -15.74 -1.01 -5.03
C ARG A 194 -14.66 -2.07 -4.76
N ILE A 195 -14.54 -2.53 -3.51
CA ILE A 195 -13.65 -3.65 -3.14
C ILE A 195 -14.04 -4.91 -3.92
N ILE A 196 -15.30 -5.32 -3.84
CA ILE A 196 -15.78 -6.54 -4.49
C ILE A 196 -15.69 -6.42 -6.01
N GLN A 197 -16.07 -5.26 -6.59
CA GLN A 197 -15.98 -5.02 -8.02
C GLN A 197 -14.55 -5.14 -8.55
N ASN A 198 -13.55 -4.60 -7.83
CA ASN A 198 -12.14 -4.72 -8.22
C ASN A 198 -11.66 -6.18 -8.20
N LEU A 199 -12.04 -6.96 -7.19
CA LEU A 199 -11.69 -8.38 -7.08
C LEU A 199 -12.35 -9.22 -8.17
N VAL A 200 -13.67 -9.03 -8.39
CA VAL A 200 -14.43 -9.77 -9.40
C VAL A 200 -13.96 -9.42 -10.81
N SER A 201 -13.79 -8.14 -11.14
CA SER A 201 -13.32 -7.70 -12.46
C SER A 201 -11.89 -8.20 -12.74
N ASN A 202 -11.02 -8.22 -11.71
CA ASN A 202 -9.67 -8.75 -11.82
C ASN A 202 -9.71 -10.26 -12.12
N SER A 203 -10.55 -11.03 -11.40
CA SER A 203 -10.71 -12.45 -11.63
C SER A 203 -11.28 -12.76 -13.02
N ILE A 204 -12.27 -12.02 -13.50
CA ILE A 204 -12.82 -12.17 -14.86
C ILE A 204 -11.74 -11.91 -15.92
N LYS A 205 -10.92 -10.87 -15.70
CA LYS A 205 -9.88 -10.45 -16.66
C LYS A 205 -8.74 -11.46 -16.79
N TYR A 206 -8.32 -12.06 -15.69
CA TYR A 206 -7.13 -12.93 -15.65
C TYR A 206 -7.46 -14.41 -15.57
N SER A 207 -8.73 -14.79 -15.39
CA SER A 207 -9.16 -16.18 -15.40
C SER A 207 -8.95 -16.83 -16.77
N THR A 208 -8.55 -18.09 -16.74
CA THR A 208 -8.47 -18.95 -17.93
C THR A 208 -9.69 -19.86 -18.11
N GLY A 209 -10.78 -19.64 -17.33
CA GLY A 209 -12.06 -20.33 -17.52
C GLY A 209 -12.80 -20.73 -16.25
N TYR A 210 -12.26 -20.46 -15.04
CA TYR A 210 -12.90 -20.81 -13.76
C TYR A 210 -12.77 -19.71 -12.74
N ILE A 211 -13.89 -19.42 -12.04
CA ILE A 211 -13.94 -18.51 -10.88
C ILE A 211 -14.77 -19.14 -9.78
N SER A 212 -14.31 -19.14 -8.52
CA SER A 212 -15.09 -19.47 -7.33
C SER A 212 -15.20 -18.24 -6.43
N ILE A 213 -16.40 -18.01 -5.89
CA ILE A 213 -16.71 -16.95 -4.94
C ILE A 213 -17.26 -17.59 -3.68
N GLU A 214 -16.65 -17.34 -2.54
CA GLU A 214 -17.00 -17.93 -1.26
C GLU A 214 -17.14 -16.83 -0.21
N LEU A 215 -18.10 -16.97 0.72
CA LEU A 215 -18.28 -16.06 1.85
C LEU A 215 -18.53 -16.87 3.11
N ASP A 216 -17.60 -16.74 4.06
CA ASP A 216 -17.64 -17.44 5.34
C ASP A 216 -17.83 -16.43 6.48
N GLU A 217 -18.73 -16.73 7.40
CA GLU A 217 -19.02 -15.92 8.58
C GLU A 217 -18.45 -16.58 9.83
N PHE A 218 -17.63 -15.84 10.56
CA PHE A 218 -17.07 -16.22 11.85
C PHE A 218 -17.62 -15.28 12.94
N GLU A 219 -17.31 -15.54 14.20
CA GLU A 219 -17.87 -14.79 15.34
C GLU A 219 -17.65 -13.27 15.23
N ASN A 220 -16.44 -12.84 14.84
CA ASN A 220 -16.07 -11.42 14.79
C ASN A 220 -15.67 -10.93 13.39
N GLU A 221 -15.65 -11.80 12.41
CA GLU A 221 -15.16 -11.49 11.07
C GLU A 221 -15.98 -12.19 9.99
N VAL A 222 -16.04 -11.57 8.82
CA VAL A 222 -16.61 -12.14 7.61
C VAL A 222 -15.50 -12.20 6.55
N VAL A 223 -15.24 -13.38 6.02
CA VAL A 223 -14.17 -13.62 5.06
C VAL A 223 -14.77 -13.84 3.68
N PHE A 224 -14.43 -12.96 2.76
CA PHE A 224 -14.71 -13.11 1.34
C PHE A 224 -13.50 -13.70 0.64
N THR A 225 -13.69 -14.80 -0.09
CA THR A 225 -12.64 -15.45 -0.85
C THR A 225 -13.05 -15.55 -2.31
N ILE A 226 -12.15 -15.09 -3.20
CA ILE A 226 -12.29 -15.27 -4.63
C ILE A 226 -11.11 -16.10 -5.16
N LYS A 227 -11.44 -17.12 -5.96
CA LYS A 227 -10.46 -18.02 -6.58
C LYS A 227 -10.65 -18.00 -8.09
N ASN A 228 -9.56 -17.97 -8.82
CA ASN A 228 -9.61 -18.13 -10.26
C ASN A 228 -8.35 -18.83 -10.77
N ASN A 229 -8.50 -19.61 -11.83
CA ASN A 229 -7.34 -20.15 -12.51
C ASN A 229 -6.60 -19.05 -13.30
N VAL A 230 -5.28 -19.09 -13.26
CA VAL A 230 -4.42 -18.07 -13.87
C VAL A 230 -3.35 -18.72 -14.75
N SER A 231 -2.90 -17.99 -15.78
CA SER A 231 -1.72 -18.35 -16.56
C SER A 231 -0.57 -17.38 -16.25
N ASN A 232 0.66 -17.87 -16.16
CA ASN A 232 1.89 -17.06 -16.04
C ASN A 232 2.09 -16.32 -14.72
N LEU A 233 1.32 -16.60 -13.67
CA LEU A 233 1.59 -16.12 -12.31
C LEU A 233 2.57 -17.04 -11.60
N LYS A 234 3.57 -16.50 -10.93
CA LYS A 234 4.57 -17.24 -10.15
C LYS A 234 4.38 -16.99 -8.66
N GLU A 235 4.87 -17.90 -7.84
CA GLU A 235 4.85 -17.73 -6.38
C GLU A 235 5.55 -16.44 -5.92
N SER A 236 6.64 -16.05 -6.58
CA SER A 236 7.35 -14.81 -6.32
C SER A 236 6.52 -13.54 -6.57
N ASP A 237 5.45 -13.63 -7.34
CA ASP A 237 4.60 -12.48 -7.68
C ASP A 237 3.56 -12.19 -6.58
N ILE A 238 3.25 -13.19 -5.74
CA ILE A 238 2.18 -13.13 -4.74
C ILE A 238 2.38 -11.98 -3.75
N GLU A 239 3.60 -11.82 -3.25
CA GLU A 239 3.96 -10.78 -2.27
C GLU A 239 3.76 -9.37 -2.84
N HIS A 240 3.81 -9.22 -4.17
CA HIS A 240 3.75 -7.94 -4.87
C HIS A 240 2.37 -7.61 -5.44
N LEU A 241 1.40 -8.56 -5.47
CA LEU A 241 0.09 -8.37 -6.12
C LEU A 241 -0.69 -7.15 -5.61
N PHE A 242 -0.52 -6.78 -4.35
CA PHE A 242 -1.15 -5.62 -3.71
C PHE A 242 -0.23 -4.39 -3.66
N GLU A 243 0.90 -4.41 -4.36
CA GLU A 243 1.73 -3.23 -4.54
C GLU A 243 1.18 -2.33 -5.66
N ARG A 244 1.46 -1.05 -5.52
CA ARG A 244 1.03 -0.03 -6.49
C ARG A 244 1.73 -0.25 -7.84
N PHE A 245 0.97 -0.25 -8.93
CA PHE A 245 1.46 -0.44 -10.31
C PHE A 245 2.10 -1.81 -10.60
N TYR A 246 1.94 -2.78 -9.71
CA TYR A 246 2.45 -4.10 -9.96
C TYR A 246 1.61 -4.83 -11.02
N THR A 247 2.29 -5.33 -12.05
CA THR A 247 1.72 -6.17 -13.11
C THR A 247 2.70 -7.27 -13.48
N VAL A 248 2.22 -8.51 -13.59
CA VAL A 248 3.05 -9.68 -13.94
C VAL A 248 3.60 -9.58 -15.36
N ASP A 249 2.82 -9.08 -16.30
CA ASP A 249 3.19 -8.92 -17.71
C ASP A 249 3.44 -7.44 -18.06
N LYS A 250 4.71 -7.01 -18.03
CA LYS A 250 5.14 -5.69 -18.52
C LYS A 250 5.14 -5.59 -20.06
N SER A 251 5.00 -6.70 -20.81
CA SER A 251 5.25 -6.75 -22.25
C SER A 251 4.04 -7.03 -23.13
N ARG A 252 2.86 -7.34 -22.58
CA ARG A 252 1.69 -7.70 -23.37
C ARG A 252 0.54 -6.71 -23.14
N ASN A 253 -0.09 -6.32 -24.24
CA ASN A 253 -1.29 -5.48 -24.43
C ASN A 253 -2.55 -5.82 -23.60
N ARG A 254 -2.42 -6.45 -22.44
CA ARG A 254 -3.53 -6.64 -21.50
C ARG A 254 -3.54 -5.46 -20.54
N SER A 255 -4.33 -4.48 -20.91
CA SER A 255 -4.57 -3.23 -20.19
C SER A 255 -4.89 -3.45 -18.71
N GLY A 256 -3.93 -3.22 -17.83
CA GLY A 256 -4.15 -3.21 -16.41
C GLY A 256 -3.17 -2.25 -15.76
N SER A 257 -3.68 -1.25 -15.05
CA SER A 257 -2.87 -0.23 -14.37
C SER A 257 -2.11 -0.74 -13.14
N GLY A 258 -2.29 -2.00 -12.74
CA GLY A 258 -1.76 -2.49 -11.45
C GLY A 258 -2.28 -1.75 -10.22
N LEU A 259 -3.38 -0.98 -10.37
CA LEU A 259 -3.97 -0.21 -9.27
C LEU A 259 -5.14 -0.93 -8.59
N GLY A 260 -5.82 -1.87 -9.26
CA GLY A 260 -7.07 -2.46 -8.76
C GLY A 260 -6.91 -3.15 -7.41
N LEU A 261 -5.93 -4.05 -7.24
CA LEU A 261 -5.68 -4.73 -5.96
C LEU A 261 -5.07 -3.77 -4.91
N TYR A 262 -4.28 -2.78 -5.33
CA TYR A 262 -3.81 -1.75 -4.42
C TYR A 262 -4.96 -0.91 -3.84
N ILE A 263 -5.94 -0.52 -4.68
CA ILE A 263 -7.16 0.17 -4.25
C ILE A 263 -7.93 -0.71 -3.25
N VAL A 264 -8.07 -2.02 -3.49
CA VAL A 264 -8.70 -2.95 -2.54
C VAL A 264 -8.02 -2.86 -1.17
N LYS A 265 -6.68 -2.93 -1.13
CA LYS A 265 -5.93 -2.82 0.12
C LYS A 265 -6.15 -1.49 0.85
N LEU A 266 -6.14 -0.37 0.12
CA LEU A 266 -6.39 0.95 0.70
C LEU A 266 -7.81 1.07 1.28
N LEU A 267 -8.81 0.62 0.52
CA LEU A 267 -10.22 0.68 0.93
C LEU A 267 -10.50 -0.24 2.12
N LEU A 268 -9.96 -1.47 2.13
CA LEU A 268 -10.05 -2.38 3.27
C LEU A 268 -9.50 -1.73 4.54
N ASN A 269 -8.30 -1.16 4.48
CA ASN A 269 -7.69 -0.48 5.64
C ASN A 269 -8.57 0.67 6.15
N LYS A 270 -9.26 1.40 5.26
CA LYS A 270 -10.16 2.50 5.64
C LYS A 270 -11.40 2.05 6.42
N ILE A 271 -11.92 0.87 6.12
CA ILE A 271 -13.08 0.30 6.83
C ILE A 271 -12.68 -0.68 7.94
N GLY A 272 -11.38 -0.79 8.25
CA GLY A 272 -10.85 -1.66 9.30
C GLY A 272 -10.86 -3.15 8.95
N GLY A 273 -10.92 -3.48 7.65
CA GLY A 273 -10.67 -4.81 7.09
C GLY A 273 -9.21 -5.01 6.71
N GLU A 274 -8.88 -6.21 6.24
CA GLU A 274 -7.53 -6.55 5.79
C GLU A 274 -7.52 -7.64 4.71
N VAL A 275 -6.39 -7.74 4.00
CA VAL A 275 -6.10 -8.90 3.14
C VAL A 275 -5.60 -10.03 4.05
N LYS A 276 -6.39 -11.10 4.15
CA LYS A 276 -6.15 -12.20 5.10
C LYS A 276 -5.16 -13.22 4.56
N ASN A 277 -5.34 -13.63 3.32
CA ASN A 277 -4.47 -14.64 2.70
C ASN A 277 -4.45 -14.50 1.17
N ILE A 278 -3.31 -14.87 0.58
CA ILE A 278 -3.14 -14.99 -0.87
C ILE A 278 -2.35 -16.27 -1.11
N THR A 279 -2.90 -17.18 -1.90
CA THR A 279 -2.21 -18.42 -2.27
C THR A 279 -2.29 -18.66 -3.78
N LEU A 280 -1.29 -19.38 -4.27
CA LEU A 280 -1.23 -19.88 -5.65
C LEU A 280 -0.93 -21.38 -5.58
N GLU A 281 -1.94 -22.21 -5.84
CA GLU A 281 -1.83 -23.66 -5.83
C GLU A 281 -2.43 -24.19 -7.13
N ASP A 282 -1.74 -25.09 -7.81
CA ASP A 282 -2.19 -25.71 -9.08
C ASP A 282 -2.69 -24.69 -10.12
N SER A 283 -2.01 -23.53 -10.23
CA SER A 283 -2.41 -22.43 -11.09
C SER A 283 -3.76 -21.78 -10.71
N ILE A 284 -4.23 -21.99 -9.50
CA ILE A 284 -5.38 -21.32 -8.93
C ILE A 284 -4.90 -20.23 -7.96
N LEU A 285 -5.15 -18.97 -8.31
CA LEU A 285 -4.95 -17.85 -7.42
C LEU A 285 -6.17 -17.74 -6.48
N SER A 286 -5.93 -17.74 -5.19
CA SER A 286 -6.94 -17.52 -4.15
C SER A 286 -6.60 -16.25 -3.38
N ILE A 287 -7.54 -15.32 -3.32
CA ILE A 287 -7.43 -14.07 -2.54
C ILE A 287 -8.56 -14.05 -1.52
N SER A 288 -8.18 -13.98 -0.24
CA SER A 288 -9.12 -13.87 0.89
C SER A 288 -8.96 -12.51 1.56
N ILE A 289 -10.06 -11.81 1.73
CA ILE A 289 -10.14 -10.54 2.45
C ILE A 289 -11.09 -10.66 3.63
N MET A 290 -10.84 -9.90 4.68
CA MET A 290 -11.61 -9.91 5.91
C MET A 290 -12.33 -8.57 6.10
N PHE A 291 -13.61 -8.64 6.48
CA PHE A 291 -14.43 -7.55 6.99
C PHE A 291 -14.75 -7.80 8.47
N LYS A 292 -14.92 -6.73 9.24
CA LYS A 292 -15.43 -6.85 10.61
C LYS A 292 -16.92 -7.16 10.60
N SER A 293 -17.32 -8.23 11.29
CA SER A 293 -18.72 -8.61 11.46
C SER A 293 -19.47 -7.53 12.22
N PHE A 294 -20.72 -7.22 11.79
CA PHE A 294 -21.61 -6.34 12.52
C PHE A 294 -22.30 -7.12 13.62
N ILE A 295 -21.75 -7.05 14.83
CA ILE A 295 -22.36 -7.63 16.02
C ILE A 295 -23.42 -6.66 16.51
N LYS A 296 -24.70 -7.06 16.42
CA LYS A 296 -25.76 -6.34 17.10
C LYS A 296 -25.57 -6.57 18.59
N LEU A 297 -25.13 -5.53 19.31
CA LEU A 297 -25.19 -5.54 20.78
C LEU A 297 -26.69 -5.52 21.14
N ASP A 298 -27.21 -6.68 21.58
CA ASP A 298 -28.57 -6.83 22.12
C ASP A 298 -28.70 -6.06 23.44
#